data_a5b5ba0c6c583a2e834499ea91d7f369
#
_entry.id   a5b5ba0c6c583a2e834499ea91d7f369
#
_cell.length_a   1.000
_cell.length_b   1.000
_cell.length_c   1.000
_cell.angle_alpha   90.00
_cell.angle_beta   90.00
_cell.angle_gamma   90.00
#
_symmetry.space_group_name_H-M   'P 1'
#
loop_
_entity.id
_entity.type
_entity.pdbx_description
1 polymer ?
#
loop_
_entity_poly.entity_id
_entity_poly.type
_entity_poly.pdbx_seq_one_letter_code
_entity_poly.pdbx_strand_id
1 'polypeptide(L)'
;MVAVELTMGQNLGPSSIASFDERPKVVQLQDGTFVAFFVRDKKGLQEVLTKKSTDNAKTWSALEPLMQLPKYPGNWGGVEALVDHSGEIHLFFLNDAHTGVIVTGEDQRPKVGQMSQKRLDIWHTKSTNGRKNWQPPKRIWEGYTGALNSVVQLKSGRILLPFSFLTPRKWSSRGEALDTFTFMGQYDCTVAYSDDDGTSWKLSTPDLKVQVPDIVSAYGAVEPVVLELKDGRVWMLIRTQMGRFYQSFSPDGGTWSNPEPSALISSDSPAGLARTTDGRIVVFWNNCLRFPYAYGGRHVLHAAISSDEGKSWRGYREVARDPFNNQPPPPTGDHGTAYPFPVATKDGKVLFATGQGEGRAIVKLLDPEWLYQTRQQSDLTGRGLADWSTFGTRGVELVADPENPAKRLLRLRKETEDWPAAAVWNFPAGENGRLRIRLKIEKGFAGAFLSLTDHFSVPFDAEDYFHNLYNLRVGASGELPGGARLQVGQWQDLEIEWDVNQREARVKVEGKVAAVIKQQRDTIGASYLRVKSLSKGGETGGLLIESVDVDSRMSDDSR
;
A
#
# COMPACT_ATOMS: atom_id res chain seq x y z
N MET A 1 -28.89 7.59 -15.85
CA MET A 1 -27.51 8.10 -15.77
C MET A 1 -26.83 7.86 -17.10
N VAL A 2 -26.37 8.92 -17.76
CA VAL A 2 -25.72 8.84 -19.07
C VAL A 2 -24.34 8.23 -18.85
N ALA A 3 -24.10 7.07 -19.47
CA ALA A 3 -22.75 6.52 -19.57
C ALA A 3 -21.90 7.51 -20.37
N VAL A 4 -20.98 8.18 -19.71
CA VAL A 4 -19.98 8.99 -20.40
C VAL A 4 -19.01 8.00 -21.05
N GLU A 5 -19.15 7.81 -22.36
CA GLU A 5 -18.10 7.20 -23.18
C GLU A 5 -16.86 8.12 -23.07
N LEU A 6 -15.96 7.77 -22.17
CA LEU A 6 -14.65 8.40 -22.07
C LEU A 6 -13.85 8.00 -23.31
N THR A 7 -13.67 8.94 -24.20
CA THR A 7 -12.76 8.85 -25.35
C THR A 7 -11.38 8.34 -24.91
N MET A 8 -10.89 7.29 -25.56
CA MET A 8 -9.52 6.80 -25.41
C MET A 8 -8.54 7.94 -25.71
N GLY A 9 -7.93 8.53 -24.67
CA GLY A 9 -6.97 9.62 -24.83
C GLY A 9 -6.59 10.37 -23.56
N GLN A 10 -7.37 10.33 -22.49
CA GLN A 10 -6.99 10.98 -21.24
C GLN A 10 -6.36 9.97 -20.27
N ASN A 11 -5.09 10.19 -19.95
CA ASN A 11 -4.39 9.46 -18.89
C ASN A 11 -4.93 9.96 -17.53
N LEU A 12 -6.03 9.37 -17.04
CA LEU A 12 -6.66 9.70 -15.76
C LEU A 12 -5.91 9.11 -14.56
N GLY A 13 -4.82 8.39 -14.78
CA GLY A 13 -4.02 7.80 -13.71
C GLY A 13 -3.39 8.84 -12.78
N PRO A 14 -2.89 8.42 -11.60
CA PRO A 14 -2.30 9.32 -10.62
C PRO A 14 -1.14 10.13 -11.21
N SER A 15 -1.26 11.45 -11.21
CA SER A 15 -0.25 12.35 -11.74
C SER A 15 0.75 12.76 -10.65
N SER A 16 2.04 12.71 -10.96
CA SER A 16 3.09 13.29 -10.10
C SER A 16 2.99 14.80 -10.14
N ILE A 17 2.95 15.45 -8.98
CA ILE A 17 2.74 16.91 -8.89
C ILE A 17 3.90 17.65 -8.25
N ALA A 18 4.75 16.98 -7.46
CA ALA A 18 5.89 17.61 -6.83
C ALA A 18 6.99 16.57 -6.55
N SER A 19 8.24 17.05 -6.51
CA SER A 19 9.37 16.32 -5.98
C SER A 19 9.70 16.84 -4.59
N PHE A 20 9.84 15.92 -3.64
CA PHE A 20 10.26 16.19 -2.28
C PHE A 20 11.43 15.26 -1.92
N ASP A 21 12.39 15.76 -1.16
CA ASP A 21 13.51 14.94 -0.68
C ASP A 21 13.05 13.91 0.36
N GLU A 22 12.01 14.24 1.11
CA GLU A 22 11.39 13.41 2.14
C GLU A 22 9.87 13.45 2.04
N ARG A 23 9.20 12.43 2.54
CA ARG A 23 7.73 12.34 2.52
C ARG A 23 7.11 13.40 3.44
N PRO A 24 6.31 14.35 2.91
CA PRO A 24 5.64 15.36 3.72
C PRO A 24 4.38 14.82 4.40
N LYS A 25 4.02 15.40 5.54
CA LYS A 25 2.62 15.42 6.00
C LYS A 25 1.96 16.66 5.42
N VAL A 26 0.88 16.46 4.68
CA VAL A 26 0.15 17.55 4.01
C VAL A 26 -1.24 17.71 4.61
N VAL A 27 -1.69 18.94 4.76
CA VAL A 27 -3.08 19.30 5.06
C VAL A 27 -3.57 20.34 4.06
N GLN A 28 -4.89 20.42 3.87
CA GLN A 28 -5.51 21.52 3.12
C GLN A 28 -6.25 22.46 4.08
N LEU A 29 -5.93 23.75 4.01
CA LEU A 29 -6.59 24.78 4.78
C LEU A 29 -7.97 25.11 4.19
N GLN A 30 -8.79 25.83 4.98
CA GLN A 30 -10.14 26.25 4.58
C GLN A 30 -10.16 27.15 3.32
N ASP A 31 -9.09 27.93 3.08
CA ASP A 31 -8.92 28.75 1.86
C ASP A 31 -8.46 27.96 0.64
N GLY A 32 -8.18 26.66 0.77
CA GLY A 32 -7.69 25.79 -0.29
C GLY A 32 -6.17 25.65 -0.35
N THR A 33 -5.42 26.44 0.43
CA THR A 33 -3.97 26.34 0.51
C THR A 33 -3.55 24.98 1.07
N PHE A 34 -2.59 24.32 0.43
CA PHE A 34 -1.92 23.14 0.99
C PHE A 34 -0.72 23.56 1.82
N VAL A 35 -0.55 22.92 2.98
CA VAL A 35 0.63 23.07 3.83
C VAL A 35 1.27 21.71 4.04
N ALA A 36 2.53 21.60 3.67
CA ALA A 36 3.37 20.42 3.88
C ALA A 36 4.28 20.66 5.09
N PHE A 37 4.33 19.72 6.03
CA PHE A 37 5.12 19.78 7.25
C PHE A 37 6.27 18.79 7.20
N PHE A 38 7.41 19.21 7.75
CA PHE A 38 8.65 18.44 7.89
C PHE A 38 9.25 18.69 9.28
N VAL A 39 9.93 17.69 9.81
CA VAL A 39 10.73 17.83 11.03
C VAL A 39 12.19 17.58 10.66
N ARG A 40 13.05 18.55 10.91
CA ARG A 40 14.48 18.45 10.58
C ARG A 40 15.36 18.84 11.75
N ASP A 41 16.50 18.19 11.84
CA ASP A 41 17.61 18.61 12.70
C ASP A 41 18.52 19.59 11.92
N LYS A 42 18.76 20.75 12.52
CA LYS A 42 19.71 21.73 12.00
C LYS A 42 20.70 22.10 13.09
N LYS A 43 21.90 21.52 13.02
CA LYS A 43 22.99 21.78 13.98
C LYS A 43 22.60 21.50 15.44
N GLY A 44 21.86 20.42 15.70
CA GLY A 44 21.38 20.04 17.03
C GLY A 44 20.18 20.85 17.53
N LEU A 45 19.57 21.68 16.69
CA LEU A 45 18.27 22.32 16.91
C LEU A 45 17.26 21.66 15.98
N GLN A 46 16.23 21.08 16.56
CA GLN A 46 15.15 20.47 15.78
C GLN A 46 14.05 21.48 15.54
N GLU A 47 13.63 21.59 14.31
CA GLU A 47 12.66 22.57 13.86
C GLU A 47 11.58 21.93 12.98
N VAL A 48 10.39 22.49 13.04
CA VAL A 48 9.33 22.20 12.07
C VAL A 48 9.44 23.19 10.93
N LEU A 49 9.47 22.66 9.71
CA LEU A 49 9.54 23.43 8.48
C LEU A 49 8.26 23.22 7.68
N THR A 50 7.92 24.19 6.83
CA THR A 50 6.75 24.12 5.96
C THR A 50 7.05 24.53 4.53
N LYS A 51 6.28 23.96 3.60
CA LYS A 51 6.07 24.48 2.25
C LYS A 51 4.58 24.71 2.03
N LYS A 52 4.22 25.68 1.22
CA LYS A 52 2.83 26.02 0.89
C LYS A 52 2.58 25.95 -0.61
N SER A 53 1.36 25.58 -0.98
CA SER A 53 0.89 25.61 -2.36
C SER A 53 -0.51 26.23 -2.40
N THR A 54 -0.73 27.17 -3.34
CA THR A 54 -2.01 27.83 -3.57
C THR A 54 -2.62 27.50 -4.94
N ASP A 55 -1.97 26.62 -5.70
CA ASP A 55 -2.33 26.26 -7.07
C ASP A 55 -2.69 24.76 -7.23
N ASN A 56 -3.33 24.22 -6.20
CA ASN A 56 -3.75 22.82 -6.18
C ASN A 56 -2.55 21.85 -6.18
N ALA A 57 -1.55 22.15 -5.38
CA ALA A 57 -0.31 21.39 -5.17
C ALA A 57 0.61 21.29 -6.41
N LYS A 58 0.38 22.06 -7.46
CA LYS A 58 1.21 22.05 -8.67
C LYS A 58 2.58 22.65 -8.43
N THR A 59 2.64 23.77 -7.70
CA THR A 59 3.89 24.40 -7.27
C THR A 59 3.92 24.62 -5.76
N TRP A 60 5.10 24.67 -5.18
CA TRP A 60 5.32 24.81 -3.75
C TRP A 60 6.32 25.92 -3.45
N SER A 61 6.09 26.64 -2.36
CA SER A 61 7.01 27.66 -1.87
C SER A 61 8.39 27.09 -1.54
N ALA A 62 9.35 27.95 -1.30
CA ALA A 62 10.57 27.58 -0.60
C ALA A 62 10.23 26.97 0.77
N LEU A 63 11.18 26.21 1.32
CA LEU A 63 11.07 25.65 2.67
C LEU A 63 11.29 26.76 3.70
N GLU A 64 10.31 26.96 4.58
CA GLU A 64 10.32 28.01 5.60
C GLU A 64 10.24 27.43 7.01
N PRO A 65 10.96 27.97 7.99
CA PRO A 65 10.83 27.56 9.39
C PRO A 65 9.47 27.99 9.93
N LEU A 66 8.80 27.07 10.64
CA LEU A 66 7.54 27.33 11.34
C LEU A 66 7.77 27.57 12.84
N MET A 67 8.48 26.62 13.49
CA MET A 67 8.76 26.69 14.92
C MET A 67 9.99 25.85 15.28
N GLN A 68 10.64 26.23 16.36
CA GLN A 68 11.64 25.37 17.01
C GLN A 68 10.96 24.43 18.01
N LEU A 69 11.34 23.17 17.99
CA LEU A 69 10.89 22.21 18.99
C LEU A 69 11.71 22.38 20.27
N PRO A 70 11.09 22.17 21.44
CA PRO A 70 11.79 22.35 22.71
C PRO A 70 12.96 21.38 22.84
N LYS A 71 14.02 21.81 23.52
CA LYS A 71 15.11 20.91 23.91
C LYS A 71 14.56 19.90 24.91
N TYR A 72 14.43 18.67 24.46
CA TYR A 72 14.02 17.53 25.27
C TYR A 72 14.95 16.36 24.95
N PRO A 73 15.21 15.46 25.91
CA PRO A 73 16.01 14.27 25.60
C PRO A 73 15.41 13.49 24.43
N GLY A 74 16.28 13.05 23.51
CA GLY A 74 15.88 12.31 22.32
C GLY A 74 15.67 13.17 21.07
N ASN A 75 15.31 12.49 19.98
CA ASN A 75 15.09 13.09 18.67
C ASN A 75 13.61 13.26 18.40
N TRP A 76 13.24 14.39 17.81
CA TRP A 76 11.90 14.63 17.33
C TRP A 76 11.76 14.07 15.93
N GLY A 77 10.63 13.39 15.68
CA GLY A 77 10.34 12.82 14.39
C GLY A 77 8.84 12.60 14.21
N GLY A 78 8.45 12.09 13.06
CA GLY A 78 7.06 11.76 12.76
C GLY A 78 6.12 12.92 13.04
N VAL A 79 5.64 13.60 12.02
CA VAL A 79 4.62 14.64 12.18
C VAL A 79 3.29 14.14 11.66
N GLU A 80 2.23 14.28 12.48
CA GLU A 80 0.84 14.15 12.08
C GLU A 80 0.16 15.50 12.24
N ALA A 81 -0.80 15.84 11.39
CA ALA A 81 -1.40 17.16 11.35
C ALA A 81 -2.91 17.10 11.06
N LEU A 82 -3.65 17.97 11.71
CA LEU A 82 -5.09 18.17 11.55
C LEU A 82 -5.37 19.67 11.41
N VAL A 83 -6.24 20.04 10.48
CA VAL A 83 -6.91 21.34 10.48
C VAL A 83 -8.27 21.14 11.14
N ASP A 84 -8.51 21.80 12.27
CA ASP A 84 -9.76 21.69 13.01
C ASP A 84 -10.91 22.48 12.36
N HIS A 85 -12.12 22.34 12.88
CA HIS A 85 -13.31 23.04 12.35
C HIS A 85 -13.20 24.57 12.45
N SER A 86 -12.37 25.09 13.37
CA SER A 86 -12.10 26.52 13.49
C SER A 86 -11.07 27.04 12.48
N GLY A 87 -10.35 26.11 11.81
CA GLY A 87 -9.27 26.39 10.87
C GLY A 87 -7.90 26.53 11.55
N GLU A 88 -7.78 26.23 12.84
CA GLU A 88 -6.49 26.11 13.50
C GLU A 88 -5.84 24.76 13.18
N ILE A 89 -4.51 24.69 13.34
CA ILE A 89 -3.74 23.50 13.02
C ILE A 89 -3.27 22.85 14.32
N HIS A 90 -3.55 21.56 14.45
CA HIS A 90 -2.96 20.70 15.47
C HIS A 90 -1.79 19.94 14.84
N LEU A 91 -0.65 19.91 15.53
CA LEU A 91 0.51 19.08 15.15
C LEU A 91 0.82 18.10 16.27
N PHE A 92 1.07 16.88 15.87
CA PHE A 92 1.46 15.79 16.76
C PHE A 92 2.84 15.29 16.34
N PHE A 93 3.70 15.07 17.33
CA PHE A 93 5.09 14.66 17.12
C PHE A 93 5.40 13.43 17.95
N LEU A 94 6.38 12.67 17.48
CA LEU A 94 7.02 11.62 18.23
C LEU A 94 8.35 12.14 18.78
N ASN A 95 8.64 11.85 20.05
CA ASN A 95 9.94 12.11 20.63
C ASN A 95 10.58 10.80 21.07
N ASP A 96 11.71 10.50 20.45
CA ASP A 96 12.54 9.33 20.74
C ASP A 96 13.52 9.65 21.88
N ALA A 97 13.00 9.64 23.11
CA ALA A 97 13.79 9.90 24.32
C ALA A 97 14.36 8.61 24.95
N HIS A 98 14.31 7.49 24.25
CA HIS A 98 14.80 6.24 24.81
C HIS A 98 16.35 6.20 24.85
N THR A 99 16.86 5.57 25.88
CA THR A 99 18.30 5.33 26.03
C THR A 99 18.79 4.16 25.16
N GLY A 100 17.93 3.68 24.27
CA GLY A 100 18.20 2.60 23.33
C GLY A 100 18.16 1.21 23.96
N VAL A 101 17.75 0.23 23.16
CA VAL A 101 18.14 -1.15 23.44
C VAL A 101 19.56 -1.28 22.94
N ILE A 102 20.52 -1.24 23.83
CA ILE A 102 21.89 -1.55 23.49
C ILE A 102 21.93 -3.06 23.25
N VAL A 103 22.07 -3.42 22.00
CA VAL A 103 22.46 -4.78 21.65
C VAL A 103 23.91 -4.90 22.08
N THR A 104 24.15 -5.54 23.21
CA THR A 104 25.51 -5.72 23.74
C THR A 104 25.88 -7.18 23.62
N GLY A 105 27.04 -7.43 23.05
CA GLY A 105 27.69 -8.73 22.98
C GLY A 105 27.70 -9.33 21.58
N GLU A 106 28.57 -10.30 21.40
CA GLU A 106 28.73 -11.04 20.15
C GLU A 106 27.47 -11.84 19.73
N ASP A 107 26.57 -12.11 20.67
CA ASP A 107 25.33 -12.84 20.45
C ASP A 107 24.16 -11.95 20.03
N GLN A 108 24.35 -10.65 19.95
CA GLN A 108 23.35 -9.65 19.55
C GLN A 108 22.00 -9.77 20.29
N ARG A 109 21.96 -10.35 21.49
CA ARG A 109 20.74 -10.52 22.28
C ARG A 109 20.52 -9.32 23.21
N PRO A 110 19.29 -8.80 23.30
CA PRO A 110 18.98 -7.74 24.24
C PRO A 110 19.01 -8.28 25.66
N LYS A 111 19.40 -7.44 26.59
CA LYS A 111 19.28 -7.75 28.00
C LYS A 111 17.84 -7.58 28.46
N VAL A 112 17.35 -8.55 29.22
CA VAL A 112 16.05 -8.50 29.91
C VAL A 112 15.99 -7.23 30.77
N GLY A 113 14.85 -6.52 30.72
CA GLY A 113 14.62 -5.31 31.52
C GLY A 113 14.88 -3.97 30.81
N GLN A 114 15.49 -3.96 29.64
CA GLN A 114 15.76 -2.69 28.92
C GLN A 114 14.56 -2.18 28.10
N MET A 115 13.52 -2.97 27.91
CA MET A 115 12.28 -2.57 27.20
C MET A 115 11.53 -1.43 27.91
N SER A 116 11.56 -1.36 29.23
CA SER A 116 10.90 -0.30 30.00
C SER A 116 11.55 1.10 29.78
N GLN A 117 12.74 1.14 29.20
CA GLN A 117 13.46 2.37 28.90
C GLN A 117 13.21 2.88 27.47
N LYS A 118 12.53 2.08 26.63
CA LYS A 118 12.16 2.52 25.29
C LYS A 118 11.06 3.55 25.36
N ARG A 119 11.32 4.66 24.71
CA ARG A 119 10.40 5.78 24.67
C ARG A 119 10.23 6.23 23.22
N LEU A 120 9.01 6.44 22.83
CA LEU A 120 8.60 7.15 21.65
C LEU A 120 7.28 7.85 22.02
N ASP A 121 7.44 8.93 22.78
CA ASP A 121 6.33 9.67 23.39
C ASP A 121 5.57 10.50 22.36
N ILE A 122 4.29 10.69 22.60
CA ILE A 122 3.43 11.54 21.75
C ILE A 122 3.31 12.93 22.35
N TRP A 123 3.60 13.93 21.53
CA TRP A 123 3.50 15.35 21.89
C TRP A 123 2.52 16.05 20.97
N HIS A 124 1.88 17.10 21.47
CA HIS A 124 0.90 17.89 20.76
C HIS A 124 1.14 19.38 20.93
N THR A 125 0.90 20.14 19.87
CA THR A 125 0.80 21.59 19.88
C THR A 125 -0.33 22.04 18.97
N LYS A 126 -0.85 23.25 19.20
CA LYS A 126 -1.93 23.85 18.43
C LYS A 126 -1.59 25.27 18.04
N SER A 127 -1.96 25.67 16.83
CA SER A 127 -1.96 27.06 16.41
C SER A 127 -3.11 27.84 17.06
N THR A 128 -2.97 29.14 17.14
CA THR A 128 -3.98 30.06 17.68
C THR A 128 -3.99 31.37 16.91
N ASN A 129 -5.07 32.16 17.07
CA ASN A 129 -5.19 33.46 16.45
C ASN A 129 -5.07 33.44 14.92
N GLY A 130 -5.78 32.51 14.29
CA GLY A 130 -5.73 32.33 12.85
C GLY A 130 -4.36 31.85 12.36
N ARG A 131 -3.73 30.94 13.08
CA ARG A 131 -2.42 30.33 12.79
C ARG A 131 -1.23 31.29 12.91
N LYS A 132 -1.39 32.42 13.62
CA LYS A 132 -0.30 33.39 13.85
C LYS A 132 0.62 33.01 15.00
N ASN A 133 0.09 32.27 15.97
CA ASN A 133 0.80 31.86 17.18
C ASN A 133 0.70 30.35 17.36
N TRP A 134 1.60 29.80 18.17
CA TRP A 134 1.61 28.38 18.52
C TRP A 134 1.71 28.23 20.04
N GLN A 135 0.95 27.28 20.58
CA GLN A 135 1.08 26.88 21.97
C GLN A 135 2.41 26.10 22.15
N PRO A 136 3.02 26.17 23.35
CA PRO A 136 4.15 25.28 23.62
C PRO A 136 3.75 23.81 23.50
N PRO A 137 4.58 22.96 22.84
CA PRO A 137 4.29 21.53 22.75
C PRO A 137 4.16 20.89 24.14
N LYS A 138 3.15 20.06 24.34
CA LYS A 138 2.89 19.30 25.55
C LYS A 138 2.91 17.80 25.25
N ARG A 139 3.50 17.00 26.14
CA ARG A 139 3.43 15.55 26.06
C ARG A 139 2.02 15.10 26.44
N ILE A 140 1.35 14.36 25.55
CA ILE A 140 -0.02 13.87 25.75
C ILE A 140 -0.03 12.37 26.07
N TRP A 141 1.01 11.65 25.72
CA TRP A 141 1.16 10.23 26.06
C TRP A 141 2.64 9.86 26.23
N GLU A 142 2.91 8.94 27.15
CA GLU A 142 4.24 8.48 27.51
C GLU A 142 4.36 6.97 27.33
N GLY A 143 5.34 6.50 26.51
CA GLY A 143 5.59 5.09 26.27
C GLY A 143 6.34 4.85 24.98
N TYR A 144 6.15 3.70 24.35
CA TYR A 144 6.70 3.39 23.04
C TYR A 144 5.57 3.12 22.05
N THR A 145 5.34 4.02 21.12
CA THR A 145 4.30 3.89 20.09
C THR A 145 4.90 3.48 18.74
N GLY A 146 4.04 3.04 17.79
CA GLY A 146 4.35 3.00 16.37
C GLY A 146 4.26 4.40 15.72
N ALA A 147 4.34 4.47 14.40
CA ALA A 147 4.13 5.72 13.69
C ALA A 147 2.68 6.22 13.86
N LEU A 148 2.51 7.54 13.87
CA LEU A 148 1.19 8.17 13.78
C LEU A 148 0.79 8.25 12.30
N ASN A 149 -0.40 7.76 11.95
CA ASN A 149 -0.84 7.67 10.56
C ASN A 149 -2.19 8.35 10.30
N SER A 150 -2.88 8.77 11.36
CA SER A 150 -4.21 9.35 11.24
C SER A 150 -4.49 10.25 12.43
N VAL A 151 -5.15 11.37 12.19
CA VAL A 151 -5.83 12.18 13.19
C VAL A 151 -7.08 12.76 12.53
N VAL A 152 -8.22 12.72 13.22
CA VAL A 152 -9.48 13.21 12.67
C VAL A 152 -10.22 14.03 13.73
N GLN A 153 -10.98 15.02 13.28
CA GLN A 153 -12.00 15.67 14.11
C GLN A 153 -13.38 15.19 13.67
N LEU A 154 -14.13 14.61 14.58
CA LEU A 154 -15.51 14.17 14.34
C LEU A 154 -16.44 15.37 14.18
N LYS A 155 -17.60 15.16 13.56
CA LYS A 155 -18.65 16.19 13.47
C LYS A 155 -19.10 16.73 14.83
N SER A 156 -18.97 15.92 15.89
CA SER A 156 -19.21 16.35 17.28
C SER A 156 -18.20 17.38 17.79
N GLY A 157 -17.06 17.57 17.10
CA GLY A 157 -15.93 18.38 17.55
C GLY A 157 -14.84 17.58 18.26
N ARG A 158 -15.11 16.33 18.68
CA ARG A 158 -14.10 15.46 19.31
C ARG A 158 -12.95 15.19 18.35
N ILE A 159 -11.71 15.35 18.82
CA ILE A 159 -10.50 15.00 18.08
C ILE A 159 -10.07 13.60 18.49
N LEU A 160 -9.75 12.75 17.52
CA LEU A 160 -9.27 11.38 17.71
C LEU A 160 -7.86 11.23 17.14
N LEU A 161 -6.94 10.73 17.95
CA LEU A 161 -5.59 10.32 17.57
C LEU A 161 -5.42 8.83 17.87
N PRO A 162 -5.64 7.93 16.90
CA PRO A 162 -5.39 6.52 17.10
C PRO A 162 -3.87 6.23 17.05
N PHE A 163 -3.42 5.32 17.91
CA PHE A 163 -2.03 4.88 17.91
C PHE A 163 -1.89 3.48 18.48
N SER A 164 -0.76 2.85 18.22
CA SER A 164 -0.39 1.58 18.82
C SER A 164 0.67 1.80 19.89
N PHE A 165 0.71 0.93 20.87
CA PHE A 165 1.73 0.99 21.92
C PHE A 165 2.27 -0.41 22.24
N LEU A 166 3.54 -0.46 22.57
CA LEU A 166 4.26 -1.69 22.85
C LEU A 166 3.87 -2.23 24.22
N THR A 167 3.48 -3.50 24.26
CA THR A 167 3.23 -4.28 25.48
C THR A 167 4.19 -5.46 25.55
N PRO A 168 4.58 -5.91 26.77
CA PRO A 168 5.39 -7.12 26.93
C PRO A 168 4.65 -8.34 26.37
N ARG A 169 5.32 -9.15 25.56
CA ARG A 169 4.82 -10.43 25.10
C ARG A 169 5.51 -11.58 25.85
N LYS A 170 4.71 -12.46 26.46
CA LYS A 170 5.19 -13.72 27.03
C LYS A 170 4.87 -14.85 26.06
N TRP A 171 5.87 -15.65 25.72
CA TRP A 171 5.72 -16.85 24.92
C TRP A 171 5.47 -18.04 25.86
N SER A 172 4.24 -18.49 25.99
CA SER A 172 3.85 -19.58 26.87
C SER A 172 4.57 -20.91 26.57
N SER A 173 4.97 -21.10 25.31
CA SER A 173 5.63 -22.34 24.86
C SER A 173 7.15 -22.41 25.10
N ARG A 174 7.78 -21.33 25.57
CA ARG A 174 9.24 -21.22 25.69
C ARG A 174 9.74 -21.02 27.14
N GLY A 175 8.87 -21.21 28.14
CA GLY A 175 9.24 -20.98 29.54
C GLY A 175 9.40 -19.47 29.84
N GLU A 176 10.24 -19.16 30.80
CA GLU A 176 10.45 -17.77 31.21
C GLU A 176 10.73 -16.88 29.98
N ALA A 177 9.87 -15.94 29.83
CA ALA A 177 9.80 -15.03 28.73
C ALA A 177 11.15 -14.47 28.35
N LEU A 178 11.53 -14.66 27.17
CA LEU A 178 12.24 -13.62 26.45
C LEU A 178 11.30 -12.40 26.47
N ASP A 179 11.49 -11.49 27.40
CA ASP A 179 10.93 -10.13 27.35
C ASP A 179 11.54 -9.48 26.12
N THR A 180 10.91 -9.76 25.04
CA THR A 180 11.52 -9.66 23.78
C THR A 180 11.37 -8.26 23.29
N PHE A 181 12.46 -7.74 23.06
CA PHE A 181 12.91 -7.20 21.86
C PHE A 181 11.89 -6.38 21.09
N THR A 182 12.35 -5.29 20.78
CA THR A 182 11.83 -4.17 20.02
C THR A 182 10.89 -4.44 18.86
N PHE A 183 11.10 -5.46 18.08
CA PHE A 183 10.26 -5.82 16.93
C PHE A 183 9.44 -7.08 17.18
N MET A 184 9.61 -7.70 18.32
CA MET A 184 8.94 -8.95 18.68
C MET A 184 8.10 -8.82 19.96
N GLY A 185 7.92 -7.60 20.48
CA GLY A 185 6.90 -7.29 21.47
C GLY A 185 5.50 -7.48 20.87
N GLN A 186 4.51 -7.37 21.68
CA GLN A 186 3.13 -7.24 21.24
C GLN A 186 2.78 -5.76 21.20
N TYR A 187 1.99 -5.38 20.21
CA TYR A 187 1.37 -4.06 20.15
C TYR A 187 -0.13 -4.21 20.34
N ASP A 188 -0.67 -3.33 21.15
CA ASP A 188 -2.10 -3.08 21.28
C ASP A 188 -2.40 -1.69 20.70
N CYS A 189 -3.63 -1.43 20.28
CA CYS A 189 -4.07 -0.13 19.81
C CYS A 189 -4.97 0.55 20.84
N THR A 190 -4.92 1.87 20.86
CA THR A 190 -5.82 2.75 21.61
C THR A 190 -6.05 4.04 20.85
N VAL A 191 -6.93 4.90 21.35
CA VAL A 191 -7.19 6.21 20.78
C VAL A 191 -7.07 7.25 21.89
N ALA A 192 -6.17 8.22 21.72
CA ALA A 192 -6.25 9.44 22.52
C ALA A 192 -7.33 10.35 21.92
N TYR A 193 -8.24 10.83 22.75
CA TYR A 193 -9.29 11.74 22.30
C TYR A 193 -9.38 12.99 23.16
N SER A 194 -9.79 14.09 22.54
CA SER A 194 -10.01 15.38 23.20
C SER A 194 -11.41 15.89 22.88
N ASP A 195 -12.13 16.32 23.92
CA ASP A 195 -13.45 16.96 23.84
C ASP A 195 -13.37 18.49 23.99
N ASP A 196 -12.17 19.02 24.24
CA ASP A 196 -11.89 20.42 24.57
C ASP A 196 -10.81 21.02 23.67
N ASP A 197 -10.85 20.61 22.39
CA ASP A 197 -10.04 21.18 21.32
C ASP A 197 -8.53 21.06 21.58
N GLY A 198 -8.10 19.88 22.08
CA GLY A 198 -6.71 19.55 22.34
C GLY A 198 -6.15 20.08 23.67
N THR A 199 -6.97 20.69 24.53
CA THR A 199 -6.53 21.19 25.84
C THR A 199 -6.21 20.03 26.78
N SER A 200 -7.07 19.02 26.82
CA SER A 200 -6.86 17.78 27.58
C SER A 200 -7.13 16.54 26.73
N TRP A 201 -6.53 15.42 27.13
CA TRP A 201 -6.59 14.16 26.40
C TRP A 201 -6.97 13.00 27.32
N LYS A 202 -7.82 12.12 26.82
CA LYS A 202 -8.23 10.87 27.46
C LYS A 202 -7.92 9.70 26.54
N LEU A 203 -7.80 8.49 27.10
CA LEU A 203 -7.64 7.26 26.32
C LEU A 203 -8.95 6.53 26.17
N SER A 204 -9.17 5.91 25.03
CA SER A 204 -10.30 5.01 24.78
C SER A 204 -10.20 3.72 25.58
N THR A 205 -11.31 3.04 25.73
CA THR A 205 -11.40 1.73 26.43
C THR A 205 -12.33 0.78 25.70
N PRO A 206 -12.04 -0.55 25.70
CA PRO A 206 -10.78 -1.18 26.13
C PRO A 206 -9.66 -0.95 25.11
N ASP A 207 -8.41 -1.31 25.46
CA ASP A 207 -7.34 -1.43 24.50
C ASP A 207 -7.67 -2.50 23.47
N LEU A 208 -7.37 -2.22 22.20
CA LEU A 208 -7.70 -3.08 21.08
C LEU A 208 -6.57 -4.08 20.83
N LYS A 209 -6.88 -5.35 20.99
CA LYS A 209 -5.92 -6.45 20.86
C LYS A 209 -6.26 -7.32 19.67
N VAL A 210 -5.28 -7.61 18.84
CA VAL A 210 -5.37 -8.65 17.83
C VAL A 210 -4.66 -9.88 18.37
N GLN A 211 -5.42 -10.95 18.59
CA GLN A 211 -4.84 -12.20 19.07
C GLN A 211 -3.99 -12.83 17.97
N VAL A 212 -2.74 -13.09 18.31
CA VAL A 212 -1.78 -13.77 17.45
C VAL A 212 -1.53 -15.15 18.00
N PRO A 213 -1.69 -16.22 17.21
CA PRO A 213 -1.34 -17.56 17.64
C PRO A 213 0.10 -17.65 18.13
N ASP A 214 0.36 -18.39 19.19
CA ASP A 214 1.69 -18.52 19.83
C ASP A 214 2.80 -19.00 18.89
N ILE A 215 2.42 -19.73 17.85
CA ILE A 215 3.35 -20.25 16.83
C ILE A 215 3.70 -19.22 15.75
N VAL A 216 2.99 -18.09 15.71
CA VAL A 216 3.18 -17.06 14.68
C VAL A 216 4.01 -15.92 15.25
N SER A 217 5.10 -15.58 14.55
CA SER A 217 5.91 -14.40 14.87
C SER A 217 5.25 -13.14 14.32
N ALA A 218 4.23 -12.64 15.02
CA ALA A 218 3.56 -11.39 14.69
C ALA A 218 3.37 -10.55 15.94
N TYR A 219 3.27 -9.25 15.80
CA TYR A 219 3.21 -8.33 16.93
C TYR A 219 1.82 -7.73 17.22
N GLY A 220 0.77 -8.27 16.61
CA GLY A 220 -0.61 -7.93 16.96
C GLY A 220 -1.14 -6.69 16.23
N ALA A 221 -1.68 -5.73 16.98
CA ALA A 221 -2.36 -4.55 16.47
C ALA A 221 -1.42 -3.35 16.37
N VAL A 222 -1.17 -2.82 15.16
CA VAL A 222 -0.18 -1.76 14.92
C VAL A 222 -0.76 -0.66 14.05
N GLU A 223 -0.35 0.58 14.34
CA GLU A 223 -0.53 1.75 13.47
C GLU A 223 -1.94 1.89 12.87
N PRO A 224 -2.95 2.05 13.72
CA PRO A 224 -4.35 2.18 13.30
C PRO A 224 -4.61 3.49 12.56
N VAL A 225 -5.59 3.46 11.67
CA VAL A 225 -6.17 4.65 11.03
C VAL A 225 -7.68 4.66 11.22
N VAL A 226 -8.28 5.85 11.34
CA VAL A 226 -9.71 6.00 11.62
C VAL A 226 -10.40 6.92 10.63
N LEU A 227 -11.70 6.70 10.45
CA LEU A 227 -12.58 7.54 9.65
C LEU A 227 -13.98 7.57 10.26
N GLU A 228 -14.61 8.75 10.34
CA GLU A 228 -16.03 8.87 10.71
C GLU A 228 -16.92 8.44 9.54
N LEU A 229 -17.84 7.51 9.77
CA LEU A 229 -18.83 7.05 8.81
C LEU A 229 -20.02 8.02 8.73
N LYS A 230 -20.85 7.89 7.67
CA LYS A 230 -22.03 8.75 7.48
C LYS A 230 -23.06 8.60 8.59
N ASP A 231 -23.14 7.43 9.22
CA ASP A 231 -24.04 7.13 10.34
C ASP A 231 -23.52 7.63 11.69
N GLY A 232 -22.36 8.28 11.71
CA GLY A 232 -21.74 8.85 12.92
C GLY A 232 -20.81 7.87 13.66
N ARG A 233 -20.81 6.57 13.32
CA ARG A 233 -19.82 5.65 13.87
C ARG A 233 -18.42 5.99 13.36
N VAL A 234 -17.42 5.59 14.12
CA VAL A 234 -16.03 5.66 13.70
C VAL A 234 -15.56 4.27 13.32
N TRP A 235 -14.99 4.13 12.15
CA TRP A 235 -14.37 2.91 11.63
C TRP A 235 -12.86 3.02 11.77
N MET A 236 -12.22 1.95 12.25
CA MET A 236 -10.78 1.81 12.38
C MET A 236 -10.27 0.66 11.52
N LEU A 237 -9.22 0.88 10.75
CA LEU A 237 -8.38 -0.16 10.16
C LEU A 237 -7.08 -0.28 10.95
N ILE A 238 -6.71 -1.51 11.29
CA ILE A 238 -5.56 -1.85 12.11
C ILE A 238 -4.58 -2.68 11.26
N ARG A 239 -3.35 -2.22 11.15
CA ARG A 239 -2.26 -2.96 10.53
C ARG A 239 -1.95 -4.21 11.35
N THR A 240 -1.74 -5.34 10.68
CA THR A 240 -1.29 -6.61 11.28
C THR A 240 -0.29 -7.30 10.38
N GLN A 241 0.36 -8.35 10.88
CA GLN A 241 1.17 -9.28 10.10
C GLN A 241 0.38 -10.54 9.69
N MET A 242 -0.96 -10.49 9.76
CA MET A 242 -1.84 -11.63 9.51
C MET A 242 -2.34 -11.72 8.06
N GLY A 243 -1.71 -10.98 7.12
CA GLY A 243 -2.04 -10.98 5.70
C GLY A 243 -3.26 -10.14 5.33
N ARG A 244 -3.87 -9.45 6.30
CA ARG A 244 -4.98 -8.51 6.10
C ARG A 244 -5.07 -7.49 7.21
N PHE A 245 -5.76 -6.39 6.96
CA PHE A 245 -6.15 -5.49 8.02
C PHE A 245 -7.18 -6.16 8.95
N TYR A 246 -7.14 -5.76 10.22
CA TYR A 246 -8.25 -5.94 11.14
C TYR A 246 -9.03 -4.62 11.22
N GLN A 247 -10.26 -4.69 11.68
CA GLN A 247 -11.13 -3.52 11.80
C GLN A 247 -11.87 -3.54 13.13
N SER A 248 -12.22 -2.35 13.59
CA SER A 248 -13.03 -2.13 14.78
C SER A 248 -13.95 -0.93 14.56
N PHE A 249 -15.05 -0.88 15.28
CA PHE A 249 -16.03 0.18 15.19
C PHE A 249 -16.30 0.79 16.56
N SER A 250 -16.57 2.10 16.57
CA SER A 250 -16.91 2.84 17.76
C SER A 250 -18.12 3.75 17.51
N PRO A 251 -19.04 3.92 18.46
CA PRO A 251 -20.11 4.90 18.34
C PRO A 251 -19.61 6.35 18.44
N ASP A 252 -18.46 6.59 19.10
CA ASP A 252 -18.03 7.92 19.49
C ASP A 252 -16.50 8.12 19.54
N GLY A 253 -15.72 7.09 19.26
CA GLY A 253 -14.26 7.09 19.37
C GLY A 253 -13.71 6.83 20.78
N GLY A 254 -14.56 6.75 21.79
CA GLY A 254 -14.18 6.48 23.19
C GLY A 254 -14.28 5.00 23.59
N THR A 255 -15.20 4.27 22.98
CA THR A 255 -15.39 2.82 23.20
C THR A 255 -15.38 2.08 21.87
N TRP A 256 -14.79 0.89 21.82
CA TRP A 256 -14.53 0.17 20.58
C TRP A 256 -15.01 -1.29 20.64
N SER A 257 -15.45 -1.81 19.50
CA SER A 257 -15.71 -3.24 19.33
C SER A 257 -14.39 -4.03 19.33
N ASN A 258 -14.47 -5.33 19.60
CA ASN A 258 -13.31 -6.21 19.42
C ASN A 258 -12.85 -6.17 17.96
N PRO A 259 -11.52 -6.13 17.71
CA PRO A 259 -11.00 -6.20 16.36
C PRO A 259 -11.35 -7.51 15.66
N GLU A 260 -11.78 -7.42 14.41
CA GLU A 260 -12.09 -8.56 13.53
C GLU A 260 -11.35 -8.44 12.19
N PRO A 261 -11.07 -9.55 11.48
CA PRO A 261 -10.44 -9.49 10.17
C PRO A 261 -11.31 -8.72 9.16
N SER A 262 -10.72 -7.80 8.42
CA SER A 262 -11.38 -7.12 7.30
C SER A 262 -11.25 -7.91 5.99
N ALA A 263 -11.98 -7.50 4.95
CA ALA A 263 -11.86 -8.08 3.61
C ALA A 263 -10.55 -7.66 2.88
N LEU A 264 -9.89 -6.59 3.32
CA LEU A 264 -8.72 -6.03 2.66
C LEU A 264 -7.45 -6.85 2.98
N ILE A 265 -6.92 -7.53 1.96
CA ILE A 265 -5.59 -8.14 2.00
C ILE A 265 -4.56 -7.03 2.21
N SER A 266 -3.61 -7.23 3.08
CA SER A 266 -2.59 -6.24 3.41
C SER A 266 -1.28 -6.90 3.80
N SER A 267 -0.17 -6.31 3.37
CA SER A 267 1.14 -6.61 3.95
C SER A 267 1.26 -5.96 5.33
N ASP A 268 2.42 -6.14 5.94
CA ASP A 268 2.83 -5.48 7.18
C ASP A 268 3.11 -3.98 6.94
N SER A 269 2.03 -3.21 6.72
CA SER A 269 2.07 -1.79 6.38
C SER A 269 0.73 -1.12 6.73
N PRO A 270 0.72 0.14 7.21
CA PRO A 270 -0.53 0.83 7.53
C PRO A 270 -1.31 1.25 6.30
N ALA A 271 -2.61 1.47 6.48
CA ALA A 271 -3.46 2.12 5.49
C ALA A 271 -3.41 3.65 5.60
N GLY A 272 -3.97 4.33 4.58
CA GLY A 272 -4.40 5.72 4.63
C GLY A 272 -5.85 5.82 4.16
N LEU A 273 -6.66 6.62 4.82
CA LEU A 273 -8.07 6.80 4.52
C LEU A 273 -8.36 8.27 4.19
N ALA A 274 -9.15 8.50 3.15
CA ALA A 274 -9.67 9.82 2.84
C ALA A 274 -11.14 9.73 2.46
N ARG A 275 -11.96 10.67 2.95
CA ARG A 275 -13.31 10.89 2.48
C ARG A 275 -13.32 12.02 1.46
N THR A 276 -13.75 11.72 0.24
CA THR A 276 -13.90 12.72 -0.83
C THR A 276 -15.03 13.69 -0.53
N THR A 277 -15.07 14.82 -1.22
CA THR A 277 -16.10 15.86 -1.02
C THR A 277 -17.51 15.39 -1.37
N ASP A 278 -17.66 14.39 -2.21
CA ASP A 278 -18.93 13.73 -2.55
C ASP A 278 -19.30 12.60 -1.57
N GLY A 279 -18.46 12.35 -0.56
CA GLY A 279 -18.74 11.44 0.54
C GLY A 279 -18.30 9.99 0.31
N ARG A 280 -17.61 9.67 -0.79
CA ARG A 280 -16.99 8.36 -1.01
C ARG A 280 -15.73 8.21 -0.13
N ILE A 281 -15.33 6.98 0.12
CA ILE A 281 -14.11 6.66 0.87
C ILE A 281 -13.06 6.11 -0.10
N VAL A 282 -11.85 6.64 -0.04
CA VAL A 282 -10.69 6.08 -0.73
C VAL A 282 -9.72 5.52 0.31
N VAL A 283 -9.35 4.26 0.14
CA VAL A 283 -8.31 3.60 0.92
C VAL A 283 -7.04 3.48 0.10
N PHE A 284 -5.91 3.76 0.74
CA PHE A 284 -4.56 3.57 0.19
C PHE A 284 -3.81 2.56 1.05
N TRP A 285 -3.20 1.55 0.43
CA TRP A 285 -2.48 0.52 1.16
C TRP A 285 -1.58 -0.33 0.27
N ASN A 286 -0.78 -1.20 0.87
CA ASN A 286 0.00 -2.19 0.13
C ASN A 286 -0.80 -3.52 0.08
N ASN A 287 -1.49 -3.78 -1.03
CA ASN A 287 -2.25 -5.01 -1.27
C ASN A 287 -1.31 -6.17 -1.61
N CYS A 288 -0.65 -6.72 -0.61
CA CYS A 288 0.29 -7.83 -0.72
C CYS A 288 0.03 -8.83 0.41
N LEU A 289 -0.06 -10.11 0.11
CA LEU A 289 -0.51 -11.13 1.07
C LEU A 289 0.60 -11.64 1.99
N ARG A 290 1.81 -11.86 1.48
CA ARG A 290 2.77 -12.77 2.11
C ARG A 290 4.02 -12.12 2.65
N PHE A 291 4.50 -11.07 2.02
CA PHE A 291 5.82 -10.55 2.32
C PHE A 291 5.81 -9.51 3.44
N PRO A 292 6.76 -9.61 4.40
CA PRO A 292 7.03 -8.51 5.31
C PRO A 292 7.54 -7.30 4.52
N TYR A 293 7.47 -6.13 5.13
CA TYR A 293 7.85 -4.87 4.50
C TYR A 293 9.25 -4.87 3.86
N ALA A 294 10.22 -5.53 4.50
CA ALA A 294 11.62 -5.52 4.06
C ALA A 294 11.88 -6.26 2.73
N TYR A 295 10.92 -7.07 2.23
CA TYR A 295 11.17 -8.00 1.11
C TYR A 295 10.09 -7.96 0.02
N GLY A 296 9.40 -6.85 -0.14
CA GLY A 296 8.45 -6.69 -1.25
C GLY A 296 7.02 -6.38 -0.85
N GLY A 297 6.69 -6.43 0.42
CA GLY A 297 5.37 -6.06 0.92
C GLY A 297 5.03 -4.58 0.73
N ARG A 298 5.99 -3.75 0.32
CA ARG A 298 5.85 -2.29 0.11
C ARG A 298 6.34 -1.82 -1.26
N HIS A 299 6.48 -2.71 -2.24
CA HIS A 299 6.93 -2.32 -3.58
C HIS A 299 5.90 -1.46 -4.32
N VAL A 300 4.62 -1.68 -4.07
CA VAL A 300 3.53 -1.00 -4.75
C VAL A 300 2.48 -0.53 -3.75
N LEU A 301 1.95 0.68 -3.96
CA LEU A 301 0.81 1.22 -3.24
C LEU A 301 -0.42 1.11 -4.11
N HIS A 302 -1.52 0.65 -3.52
CA HIS A 302 -2.82 0.54 -4.17
C HIS A 302 -3.79 1.59 -3.65
N ALA A 303 -4.83 1.85 -4.44
CA ALA A 303 -6.01 2.53 -3.99
C ALA A 303 -7.28 1.78 -4.42
N ALA A 304 -8.29 1.85 -3.56
CA ALA A 304 -9.65 1.43 -3.86
C ALA A 304 -10.64 2.46 -3.34
N ILE A 305 -11.83 2.50 -3.93
CA ILE A 305 -12.90 3.44 -3.59
C ILE A 305 -14.16 2.69 -3.19
N SER A 306 -14.85 3.22 -2.18
CA SER A 306 -16.13 2.73 -1.69
C SER A 306 -17.17 3.84 -1.70
N SER A 307 -18.37 3.54 -2.17
CA SER A 307 -19.55 4.41 -2.11
C SER A 307 -20.54 4.01 -1.00
N ASP A 308 -20.31 2.90 -0.32
CA ASP A 308 -21.20 2.24 0.64
C ASP A 308 -20.60 2.10 2.04
N GLU A 309 -19.75 3.05 2.43
CA GLU A 309 -19.12 3.12 3.76
C GLU A 309 -18.18 1.93 4.05
N GLY A 310 -17.41 1.50 3.05
CA GLY A 310 -16.38 0.48 3.20
C GLY A 310 -16.88 -0.97 3.11
N LYS A 311 -18.15 -1.20 2.76
CA LYS A 311 -18.72 -2.55 2.62
C LYS A 311 -18.27 -3.23 1.34
N SER A 312 -18.17 -2.47 0.25
CA SER A 312 -17.62 -2.92 -1.03
C SER A 312 -16.60 -1.94 -1.58
N TRP A 313 -15.71 -2.42 -2.43
CA TRP A 313 -14.57 -1.66 -2.95
C TRP A 313 -14.39 -1.89 -4.45
N ARG A 314 -13.98 -0.82 -5.15
CA ARG A 314 -13.63 -0.84 -6.57
C ARG A 314 -12.22 -0.31 -6.77
N GLY A 315 -11.60 -0.70 -7.86
CA GLY A 315 -10.27 -0.27 -8.24
C GLY A 315 -9.20 -1.30 -7.93
N TYR A 316 -8.67 -1.34 -6.72
CA TYR A 316 -7.50 -2.17 -6.35
C TYR A 316 -6.33 -1.93 -7.31
N ARG A 317 -6.15 -0.67 -7.70
CA ARG A 317 -5.18 -0.27 -8.71
C ARG A 317 -3.92 0.26 -8.07
N GLU A 318 -2.78 -0.02 -8.69
CA GLU A 318 -1.51 0.56 -8.29
C GLU A 318 -1.49 2.06 -8.57
N VAL A 319 -1.34 2.88 -7.53
CA VAL A 319 -1.27 4.35 -7.62
C VAL A 319 0.15 4.87 -7.49
N ALA A 320 1.03 4.10 -6.88
CA ALA A 320 2.45 4.39 -6.79
C ALA A 320 3.27 3.10 -6.76
N ARG A 321 4.51 3.18 -7.25
CA ARG A 321 5.52 2.12 -7.17
C ARG A 321 6.77 2.69 -6.54
N ASP A 322 7.47 1.88 -5.77
CA ASP A 322 8.83 2.19 -5.35
C ASP A 322 9.65 2.50 -6.60
N PRO A 323 10.31 3.66 -6.72
CA PRO A 323 11.16 3.99 -7.86
C PRO A 323 12.23 2.94 -8.15
N PHE A 324 12.59 2.17 -7.14
CA PHE A 324 13.62 1.13 -7.22
C PHE A 324 13.04 -0.29 -7.13
N ASN A 325 11.74 -0.49 -7.34
CA ASN A 325 11.08 -1.80 -7.19
C ASN A 325 11.62 -2.90 -8.11
N ASN A 326 12.23 -2.52 -9.22
CA ASN A 326 12.89 -3.44 -10.18
C ASN A 326 14.39 -3.60 -9.92
N GLN A 327 14.89 -3.14 -8.78
CA GLN A 327 16.27 -3.30 -8.33
C GLN A 327 16.33 -4.22 -7.09
N PRO A 328 17.49 -4.78 -6.77
CA PRO A 328 17.68 -5.49 -5.50
C PRO A 328 17.30 -4.61 -4.31
N PRO A 329 16.62 -5.15 -3.28
CA PRO A 329 16.26 -4.38 -2.10
C PRO A 329 17.53 -3.89 -1.38
N PRO A 330 17.47 -2.75 -0.69
CA PRO A 330 18.59 -2.33 0.15
C PRO A 330 18.86 -3.37 1.24
N PRO A 331 20.12 -3.53 1.65
CA PRO A 331 20.50 -4.58 2.61
C PRO A 331 19.90 -4.37 4.00
N THR A 332 19.53 -3.14 4.34
CA THR A 332 18.98 -2.76 5.65
C THR A 332 17.98 -1.62 5.52
N GLY A 333 17.12 -1.48 6.53
CA GLY A 333 16.18 -0.37 6.67
C GLY A 333 14.86 -0.57 5.95
N ASP A 334 13.90 0.23 6.35
CA ASP A 334 12.56 0.28 5.76
C ASP A 334 12.60 1.00 4.42
N HIS A 335 11.94 0.44 3.40
CA HIS A 335 11.88 1.03 2.08
C HIS A 335 10.57 0.70 1.36
N GLY A 336 10.26 1.47 0.32
CA GLY A 336 9.11 1.27 -0.55
C GLY A 336 8.00 2.29 -0.38
N THR A 337 6.79 1.96 -0.83
CA THR A 337 5.63 2.85 -0.91
C THR A 337 4.70 2.73 0.30
N ALA A 338 5.24 2.60 1.50
CA ALA A 338 4.43 2.50 2.70
C ALA A 338 4.06 3.88 3.29
N TYR A 339 3.16 3.85 4.29
CA TYR A 339 2.71 5.03 5.03
C TYR A 339 2.08 6.09 4.12
N PRO A 340 0.96 5.79 3.46
CA PRO A 340 0.24 6.76 2.66
C PRO A 340 -0.45 7.81 3.54
N PHE A 341 -0.25 9.09 3.19
CA PHE A 341 -0.93 10.22 3.82
C PHE A 341 -1.86 10.88 2.80
N PRO A 342 -3.11 10.41 2.65
CA PRO A 342 -4.07 11.01 1.73
C PRO A 342 -4.76 12.25 2.33
N VAL A 343 -5.03 13.22 1.47
CA VAL A 343 -5.80 14.43 1.76
C VAL A 343 -6.82 14.63 0.66
N ALA A 344 -8.11 14.59 1.00
CA ALA A 344 -9.15 14.95 0.05
C ALA A 344 -9.07 16.43 -0.28
N THR A 345 -9.10 16.77 -1.56
CA THR A 345 -9.02 18.12 -2.05
C THR A 345 -10.40 18.71 -2.28
N LYS A 346 -10.53 20.03 -2.23
CA LYS A 346 -11.81 20.71 -2.45
C LYS A 346 -12.41 20.48 -3.85
N ASP A 347 -11.59 20.20 -4.83
CA ASP A 347 -12.02 19.86 -6.21
C ASP A 347 -12.35 18.37 -6.41
N GLY A 348 -12.49 17.61 -5.32
CA GLY A 348 -12.95 16.21 -5.36
C GLY A 348 -11.86 15.18 -5.66
N LYS A 349 -10.61 15.60 -5.75
CA LYS A 349 -9.47 14.71 -5.93
C LYS A 349 -8.88 14.27 -4.59
N VAL A 350 -7.87 13.41 -4.63
CA VAL A 350 -7.10 13.00 -3.44
C VAL A 350 -5.63 13.22 -3.70
N LEU A 351 -5.04 14.17 -2.97
CA LEU A 351 -3.60 14.29 -2.85
C LEU A 351 -3.08 13.22 -1.91
N PHE A 352 -2.02 12.51 -2.25
CA PHE A 352 -1.40 11.58 -1.32
C PHE A 352 0.12 11.65 -1.38
N ALA A 353 0.74 11.54 -0.23
CA ALA A 353 2.18 11.36 -0.07
C ALA A 353 2.45 9.94 0.42
N THR A 354 3.51 9.32 -0.08
CA THR A 354 3.97 7.99 0.34
C THR A 354 5.47 7.86 0.15
N GLY A 355 6.04 6.77 0.62
CA GLY A 355 7.45 6.43 0.42
C GLY A 355 8.26 6.40 1.70
N GLN A 356 9.15 5.42 1.79
CA GLN A 356 10.13 5.25 2.86
C GLN A 356 11.51 5.00 2.25
N GLY A 357 12.52 5.55 2.89
CA GLY A 357 13.90 5.48 2.44
C GLY A 357 14.28 6.63 1.49
N GLU A 358 15.57 6.82 1.34
CA GLU A 358 16.14 7.88 0.51
C GLU A 358 15.71 7.75 -0.95
N GLY A 359 15.34 8.87 -1.57
CA GLY A 359 14.91 8.94 -2.96
C GLY A 359 13.54 8.30 -3.26
N ARG A 360 12.74 7.96 -2.23
CA ARG A 360 11.45 7.28 -2.39
C ARG A 360 10.24 8.11 -2.05
N ALA A 361 10.41 9.39 -1.70
CA ALA A 361 9.28 10.27 -1.46
C ALA A 361 8.47 10.48 -2.75
N ILE A 362 7.19 10.17 -2.69
CA ILE A 362 6.25 10.27 -3.81
C ILE A 362 5.07 11.12 -3.38
N VAL A 363 4.76 12.16 -4.14
CA VAL A 363 3.55 12.97 -3.96
C VAL A 363 2.77 13.00 -5.26
N LYS A 364 1.53 12.54 -5.23
CA LYS A 364 0.66 12.43 -6.41
C LYS A 364 -0.75 12.92 -6.13
N LEU A 365 -1.42 13.31 -7.20
CA LEU A 365 -2.83 13.63 -7.22
C LEU A 365 -3.59 12.52 -7.94
N LEU A 366 -4.59 11.95 -7.27
CA LEU A 366 -5.48 10.93 -7.79
C LEU A 366 -6.84 11.55 -8.11
N ASP A 367 -7.34 11.34 -9.32
CA ASP A 367 -8.75 11.51 -9.64
C ASP A 367 -9.48 10.23 -9.25
N PRO A 368 -10.43 10.25 -8.29
CA PRO A 368 -11.12 9.03 -7.85
C PRO A 368 -11.91 8.32 -8.96
N GLU A 369 -12.34 9.03 -9.99
CA GLU A 369 -13.05 8.44 -11.14
C GLU A 369 -12.20 7.42 -11.90
N TRP A 370 -10.88 7.57 -11.84
CA TRP A 370 -9.98 6.58 -12.43
C TRP A 370 -10.11 5.18 -11.82
N LEU A 371 -10.52 5.09 -10.54
CA LEU A 371 -10.72 3.81 -9.85
C LEU A 371 -11.96 3.04 -10.34
N TYR A 372 -12.88 3.70 -11.06
CA TYR A 372 -14.05 3.06 -11.68
C TYR A 372 -13.80 2.56 -13.10
N GLN A 373 -12.63 2.84 -13.68
CA GLN A 373 -12.32 2.28 -14.99
C GLN A 373 -12.24 0.76 -14.92
N THR A 374 -12.83 0.09 -15.90
CA THR A 374 -12.87 -1.36 -16.01
C THR A 374 -11.91 -1.90 -17.07
N ARG A 375 -11.35 -1.03 -17.90
CA ARG A 375 -10.46 -1.40 -19.01
C ARG A 375 -9.05 -0.87 -18.80
N GLN A 376 -8.09 -1.69 -19.18
CA GLN A 376 -6.68 -1.29 -19.19
C GLN A 376 -5.92 -2.05 -20.26
N GLN A 377 -4.91 -1.39 -20.83
CA GLN A 377 -3.99 -1.97 -21.80
C GLN A 377 -2.55 -1.70 -21.37
N SER A 378 -1.67 -2.67 -21.58
CA SER A 378 -0.23 -2.48 -21.41
C SER A 378 0.36 -1.86 -22.68
N ASP A 379 1.00 -0.70 -22.55
CA ASP A 379 1.69 0.00 -23.64
C ASP A 379 3.20 -0.25 -23.55
N LEU A 380 3.64 -1.40 -24.08
CA LEU A 380 5.06 -1.76 -24.09
C LEU A 380 5.90 -0.86 -25.00
N THR A 381 5.31 -0.25 -26.02
CA THR A 381 6.02 0.62 -26.95
C THR A 381 6.22 2.03 -26.36
N GLY A 382 5.18 2.65 -25.83
CA GLY A 382 5.26 4.00 -25.29
C GLY A 382 5.79 4.08 -23.86
N ARG A 383 5.44 3.10 -23.03
CA ARG A 383 5.79 3.07 -21.59
C ARG A 383 6.81 2.00 -21.21
N GLY A 384 7.15 1.10 -22.14
CA GLY A 384 8.07 0.00 -21.85
C GLY A 384 7.58 -0.86 -20.69
N LEU A 385 8.45 -1.14 -19.75
CA LEU A 385 8.15 -1.93 -18.55
C LEU A 385 7.68 -1.08 -17.36
N ALA A 386 7.36 0.20 -17.54
CA ALA A 386 6.99 1.09 -16.42
C ALA A 386 5.73 0.63 -15.66
N ASP A 387 4.82 -0.11 -16.32
CA ASP A 387 3.61 -0.67 -15.70
C ASP A 387 3.80 -2.11 -15.17
N TRP A 388 5.01 -2.66 -15.33
CA TRP A 388 5.35 -4.01 -14.93
C TRP A 388 6.33 -4.02 -13.77
N SER A 389 6.17 -4.93 -12.84
CA SER A 389 7.16 -5.25 -11.82
C SER A 389 7.95 -6.47 -12.27
N THR A 390 9.25 -6.33 -12.51
CA THR A 390 10.12 -7.37 -13.07
C THR A 390 11.27 -7.78 -12.16
N PHE A 391 11.58 -6.98 -11.17
CA PHE A 391 12.71 -7.18 -10.26
C PHE A 391 14.06 -7.33 -11.00
N GLY A 392 14.51 -6.23 -11.57
CA GLY A 392 15.72 -6.16 -12.38
C GLY A 392 15.47 -6.53 -13.85
N THR A 393 16.55 -6.66 -14.57
CA THR A 393 16.53 -6.99 -16.00
C THR A 393 16.79 -8.47 -16.28
N ARG A 394 16.87 -9.30 -15.23
CA ARG A 394 17.17 -10.73 -15.40
C ARG A 394 15.91 -11.49 -15.80
N GLY A 395 15.97 -12.09 -16.97
CA GLY A 395 14.91 -12.95 -17.49
C GLY A 395 13.66 -12.23 -17.97
N VAL A 396 13.60 -10.90 -17.88
CA VAL A 396 12.55 -10.06 -18.48
C VAL A 396 13.20 -8.88 -19.17
N GLU A 397 12.98 -8.76 -20.47
CA GLU A 397 13.59 -7.75 -21.31
C GLU A 397 12.55 -7.05 -22.18
N LEU A 398 12.82 -5.78 -22.52
CA LEU A 398 12.11 -5.07 -23.57
C LEU A 398 12.92 -5.16 -24.87
N VAL A 399 12.46 -5.96 -25.82
CA VAL A 399 13.13 -6.17 -27.09
C VAL A 399 12.38 -5.50 -28.25
N ALA A 400 13.09 -5.17 -29.34
CA ALA A 400 12.45 -4.71 -30.55
C ALA A 400 11.76 -5.90 -31.26
N ASP A 401 10.61 -5.64 -31.89
CA ASP A 401 9.99 -6.62 -32.78
C ASP A 401 10.85 -6.78 -34.05
N PRO A 402 11.32 -7.98 -34.40
CA PRO A 402 12.11 -8.18 -35.62
C PRO A 402 11.39 -7.78 -36.93
N GLU A 403 10.05 -7.88 -36.94
CA GLU A 403 9.23 -7.56 -38.12
C GLU A 403 8.83 -6.06 -38.16
N ASN A 404 8.82 -5.41 -37.00
CA ASN A 404 8.55 -3.97 -36.86
C ASN A 404 9.40 -3.35 -35.73
N PRO A 405 10.62 -2.90 -36.00
CA PRO A 405 11.55 -2.40 -34.98
C PRO A 405 11.05 -1.19 -34.18
N ALA A 406 9.99 -0.51 -34.63
CA ALA A 406 9.34 0.57 -33.86
C ALA A 406 8.50 0.03 -32.68
N LYS A 407 8.04 -1.22 -32.75
CA LYS A 407 7.33 -1.87 -31.67
C LYS A 407 8.30 -2.46 -30.64
N ARG A 408 7.85 -2.49 -29.39
CA ARG A 408 8.56 -3.15 -28.29
C ARG A 408 7.75 -4.34 -27.77
N LEU A 409 8.45 -5.41 -27.44
CA LEU A 409 7.91 -6.66 -26.94
C LEU A 409 8.49 -6.94 -25.55
N LEU A 410 7.71 -7.47 -24.64
CA LEU A 410 8.23 -8.08 -23.43
C LEU A 410 8.69 -9.50 -23.78
N ARG A 411 9.98 -9.81 -23.53
CA ARG A 411 10.52 -11.15 -23.63
C ARG A 411 10.78 -11.73 -22.24
N LEU A 412 10.16 -12.86 -21.94
CA LEU A 412 10.40 -13.65 -20.74
C LEU A 412 11.28 -14.84 -21.13
N ARG A 413 12.54 -14.91 -20.60
CA ARG A 413 13.48 -15.98 -20.87
C ARG A 413 14.45 -16.16 -19.69
N LYS A 414 14.47 -17.33 -19.08
CA LYS A 414 15.36 -17.62 -17.95
C LYS A 414 16.68 -18.24 -18.43
N GLU A 415 17.70 -17.40 -18.56
CA GLU A 415 19.04 -17.80 -19.03
C GLU A 415 19.90 -18.38 -17.91
N THR A 416 19.74 -17.95 -16.67
CA THR A 416 20.55 -18.35 -15.51
C THR A 416 19.72 -19.09 -14.46
N GLU A 417 20.37 -19.86 -13.60
CA GLU A 417 19.70 -20.60 -12.52
C GLU A 417 19.34 -19.73 -11.32
N ASP A 418 20.10 -18.67 -11.11
CA ASP A 418 20.13 -17.90 -9.85
C ASP A 418 18.90 -17.06 -9.60
N TRP A 419 18.07 -16.77 -10.64
CA TRP A 419 16.98 -15.82 -10.50
C TRP A 419 15.75 -16.22 -11.33
N PRO A 420 14.53 -16.16 -10.74
CA PRO A 420 13.33 -16.45 -11.51
C PRO A 420 13.06 -15.35 -12.54
N ALA A 421 12.77 -15.75 -13.79
CA ALA A 421 12.24 -14.84 -14.80
C ALA A 421 10.73 -14.71 -14.61
N ALA A 422 10.28 -13.55 -14.15
CA ALA A 422 8.86 -13.28 -13.94
C ALA A 422 8.53 -11.79 -14.08
N ALA A 423 7.31 -11.50 -14.51
CA ALA A 423 6.76 -10.16 -14.63
C ALA A 423 5.35 -10.12 -14.07
N VAL A 424 4.98 -9.01 -13.41
CA VAL A 424 3.69 -8.81 -12.76
C VAL A 424 3.08 -7.51 -13.26
N TRP A 425 1.80 -7.53 -13.65
CA TRP A 425 1.07 -6.40 -14.19
C TRP A 425 -0.29 -6.25 -13.50
N ASN A 426 -0.58 -5.05 -12.99
CA ASN A 426 -1.84 -4.72 -12.33
C ASN A 426 -2.89 -4.24 -13.33
N PHE A 427 -4.14 -4.57 -13.06
CA PHE A 427 -5.31 -4.07 -13.78
C PHE A 427 -6.48 -3.84 -12.80
N PRO A 428 -7.56 -3.13 -13.22
CA PRO A 428 -8.73 -2.92 -12.37
C PRO A 428 -9.32 -4.23 -11.88
N ALA A 429 -9.60 -4.35 -10.58
CA ALA A 429 -10.18 -5.56 -10.01
C ALA A 429 -11.57 -5.87 -10.61
N GLY A 430 -11.82 -7.15 -10.87
CA GLY A 430 -13.11 -7.62 -11.34
C GLY A 430 -13.46 -9.02 -10.84
N GLU A 431 -14.72 -9.21 -10.44
CA GLU A 431 -15.27 -10.53 -10.13
C GLU A 431 -15.39 -11.39 -11.39
N ASN A 432 -15.63 -10.76 -12.51
CA ASN A 432 -15.57 -11.37 -13.82
C ASN A 432 -14.81 -10.47 -14.79
N GLY A 433 -14.27 -11.06 -15.84
CA GLY A 433 -13.56 -10.29 -16.85
C GLY A 433 -12.91 -11.15 -17.90
N ARG A 434 -12.29 -10.44 -18.83
CA ARG A 434 -11.56 -11.01 -19.95
C ARG A 434 -10.20 -10.33 -20.06
N LEU A 435 -9.15 -11.13 -20.05
CA LEU A 435 -7.78 -10.71 -20.31
C LEU A 435 -7.30 -11.36 -21.60
N ARG A 436 -6.84 -10.55 -22.56
CA ARG A 436 -6.27 -11.01 -23.82
C ARG A 436 -4.78 -10.73 -23.84
N ILE A 437 -4.01 -11.69 -24.27
CA ILE A 437 -2.55 -11.61 -24.44
C ILE A 437 -2.21 -11.98 -25.88
N ARG A 438 -1.59 -11.07 -26.62
CA ARG A 438 -0.97 -11.35 -27.90
C ARG A 438 0.44 -11.85 -27.65
N LEU A 439 0.71 -13.11 -27.92
CA LEU A 439 1.97 -13.77 -27.56
C LEU A 439 2.55 -14.65 -28.66
N LYS A 440 3.85 -14.93 -28.57
CA LYS A 440 4.57 -15.88 -29.42
C LYS A 440 5.56 -16.67 -28.57
N ILE A 441 5.58 -17.98 -28.75
CA ILE A 441 6.54 -18.89 -28.13
C ILE A 441 7.73 -19.05 -29.07
N GLU A 442 8.95 -18.78 -28.61
CA GLU A 442 10.16 -19.00 -29.39
C GLU A 442 10.62 -20.46 -29.28
N LYS A 443 11.38 -20.94 -30.30
CA LYS A 443 12.04 -22.25 -30.22
C LYS A 443 13.06 -22.25 -29.06
N GLY A 444 12.97 -23.23 -28.18
CA GLY A 444 13.83 -23.32 -26.99
C GLY A 444 13.17 -22.75 -25.71
N PHE A 445 11.90 -22.36 -25.76
CA PHE A 445 11.08 -22.05 -24.61
C PHE A 445 10.91 -23.26 -23.70
N ALA A 446 11.01 -23.07 -22.37
CA ALA A 446 10.95 -24.18 -21.41
C ALA A 446 9.59 -24.26 -20.66
N GLY A 447 8.65 -23.41 -21.00
CA GLY A 447 7.35 -23.32 -20.38
C GLY A 447 7.18 -22.09 -19.48
N ALA A 448 5.92 -21.71 -19.21
CA ALA A 448 5.58 -20.63 -18.31
C ALA A 448 4.26 -20.88 -17.57
N PHE A 449 4.08 -20.21 -16.43
CA PHE A 449 2.77 -19.95 -15.87
C PHE A 449 2.27 -18.57 -16.30
N LEU A 450 1.01 -18.51 -16.72
CA LEU A 450 0.22 -17.29 -16.86
C LEU A 450 -0.86 -17.36 -15.79
N SER A 451 -0.74 -16.54 -14.75
CA SER A 451 -1.59 -16.66 -13.57
C SER A 451 -2.36 -15.37 -13.31
N LEU A 452 -3.58 -15.50 -12.79
CA LEU A 452 -4.34 -14.36 -12.28
C LEU A 452 -4.36 -14.41 -10.75
N THR A 453 -4.25 -13.24 -10.12
CA THR A 453 -4.33 -13.09 -8.66
C THR A 453 -4.99 -11.77 -8.27
N ASP A 454 -5.34 -11.59 -6.99
CA ASP A 454 -6.04 -10.43 -6.42
C ASP A 454 -5.14 -9.51 -5.59
N HIS A 455 -3.86 -9.81 -5.51
CA HIS A 455 -2.87 -9.07 -4.74
C HIS A 455 -1.52 -9.02 -5.45
N PHE A 456 -0.71 -8.06 -5.08
CA PHE A 456 0.67 -7.99 -5.53
C PHE A 456 1.48 -9.14 -4.91
N SER A 457 2.28 -9.78 -5.74
CA SER A 457 3.29 -10.76 -5.34
C SER A 457 4.58 -10.41 -6.06
N VAL A 458 5.70 -10.35 -5.32
CA VAL A 458 6.98 -10.03 -5.94
C VAL A 458 7.34 -11.03 -7.04
N PRO A 459 7.99 -10.60 -8.13
CA PRO A 459 8.32 -11.52 -9.25
C PRO A 459 9.11 -12.75 -8.83
N PHE A 460 9.95 -12.63 -7.80
CA PHE A 460 10.79 -13.72 -7.30
C PHE A 460 10.13 -14.65 -6.27
N ASP A 461 8.84 -14.45 -5.96
CA ASP A 461 8.13 -15.35 -5.02
C ASP A 461 8.10 -16.78 -5.55
N ALA A 462 8.73 -17.69 -4.81
CA ALA A 462 8.79 -19.10 -5.17
C ALA A 462 7.47 -19.84 -4.92
N GLU A 463 6.64 -19.32 -4.02
CA GLU A 463 5.40 -19.96 -3.56
C GLU A 463 4.14 -19.29 -4.12
N ASP A 464 4.29 -18.32 -5.05
CA ASP A 464 3.18 -17.60 -5.67
C ASP A 464 2.10 -18.52 -6.26
N TYR A 465 2.50 -19.68 -6.79
CA TYR A 465 1.61 -20.69 -7.34
C TYR A 465 0.46 -21.06 -6.39
N PHE A 466 0.74 -21.18 -5.10
CA PHE A 466 -0.25 -21.58 -4.09
C PHE A 466 -1.21 -20.44 -3.70
N HIS A 467 -0.85 -19.19 -4.02
CA HIS A 467 -1.61 -18.00 -3.63
C HIS A 467 -2.32 -17.32 -4.80
N ASN A 468 -2.04 -17.74 -6.03
CA ASN A 468 -2.77 -17.27 -7.20
C ASN A 468 -4.22 -17.78 -7.20
N LEU A 469 -5.09 -17.13 -7.95
CA LEU A 469 -6.48 -17.55 -8.15
C LEU A 469 -6.57 -18.62 -9.23
N TYR A 470 -5.91 -18.36 -10.35
CA TYR A 470 -5.91 -19.23 -11.52
C TYR A 470 -4.48 -19.39 -12.03
N ASN A 471 -4.08 -20.61 -12.32
CA ASN A 471 -2.75 -20.91 -12.88
C ASN A 471 -2.89 -21.62 -14.23
N LEU A 472 -2.62 -20.91 -15.32
CA LEU A 472 -2.51 -21.52 -16.65
C LEU A 472 -1.05 -21.95 -16.88
N ARG A 473 -0.81 -23.24 -16.94
CA ARG A 473 0.48 -23.78 -17.35
C ARG A 473 0.56 -23.88 -18.86
N VAL A 474 1.61 -23.29 -19.44
CA VAL A 474 2.00 -23.45 -20.84
C VAL A 474 3.27 -24.32 -20.84
N GLY A 475 3.22 -25.47 -21.50
CA GLY A 475 4.36 -26.38 -21.60
C GLY A 475 5.42 -25.90 -22.60
N ALA A 476 6.58 -26.58 -22.65
CA ALA A 476 7.71 -26.19 -23.48
C ALA A 476 7.42 -26.20 -24.99
N SER A 477 6.55 -27.11 -25.47
CA SER A 477 6.08 -27.13 -26.86
C SER A 477 4.70 -26.48 -27.04
N GLY A 478 4.31 -25.60 -26.10
CA GLY A 478 3.03 -24.87 -26.14
C GLY A 478 1.83 -25.64 -25.60
N GLU A 479 2.00 -26.77 -24.94
CA GLU A 479 0.91 -27.59 -24.40
C GLU A 479 0.10 -26.79 -23.37
N LEU A 480 -1.22 -26.86 -23.48
CA LEU A 480 -2.18 -26.32 -22.52
C LEU A 480 -2.91 -27.44 -21.79
N PRO A 481 -3.44 -27.20 -20.58
CA PRO A 481 -4.38 -28.12 -19.96
C PRO A 481 -5.52 -28.49 -20.93
N GLY A 482 -5.93 -29.76 -20.97
CA GLY A 482 -6.98 -30.23 -21.90
C GLY A 482 -6.49 -30.63 -23.28
N GLY A 483 -5.17 -30.59 -23.56
CA GLY A 483 -4.56 -31.12 -24.78
C GLY A 483 -4.46 -30.16 -25.96
N ALA A 484 -4.98 -28.93 -25.83
CA ALA A 484 -4.75 -27.88 -26.83
C ALA A 484 -3.28 -27.40 -26.81
N ARG A 485 -2.86 -26.71 -27.89
CA ARG A 485 -1.47 -26.22 -28.00
C ARG A 485 -1.42 -24.84 -28.65
N LEU A 486 -0.51 -24.03 -28.13
CA LEU A 486 0.02 -22.84 -28.82
C LEU A 486 1.07 -23.29 -29.85
N GLN A 487 1.10 -22.65 -31.00
CA GLN A 487 2.05 -22.98 -32.08
C GLN A 487 3.35 -22.22 -31.85
N VAL A 488 4.47 -22.97 -31.76
CA VAL A 488 5.81 -22.37 -31.62
C VAL A 488 6.16 -21.56 -32.87
N GLY A 489 6.68 -20.35 -32.66
CA GLY A 489 7.08 -19.43 -33.75
C GLY A 489 5.96 -18.62 -34.35
N GLN A 490 4.70 -18.76 -33.90
CA GLN A 490 3.58 -18.01 -34.43
C GLN A 490 3.00 -17.06 -33.38
N TRP A 491 2.58 -15.86 -33.81
CA TRP A 491 1.79 -14.95 -33.01
C TRP A 491 0.37 -15.48 -32.85
N GLN A 492 -0.12 -15.55 -31.62
CA GLN A 492 -1.44 -16.04 -31.30
C GLN A 492 -2.10 -15.20 -30.21
N ASP A 493 -3.43 -15.11 -30.26
CA ASP A 493 -4.23 -14.50 -29.21
C ASP A 493 -4.67 -15.56 -28.20
N LEU A 494 -4.22 -15.39 -26.97
CA LEU A 494 -4.63 -16.17 -25.81
C LEU A 494 -5.57 -15.29 -24.96
N GLU A 495 -6.75 -15.81 -24.64
CA GLU A 495 -7.74 -15.11 -23.84
C GLU A 495 -8.07 -15.93 -22.59
N ILE A 496 -8.12 -15.26 -21.44
CA ILE A 496 -8.54 -15.83 -20.15
C ILE A 496 -9.80 -15.10 -19.70
N GLU A 497 -10.93 -15.79 -19.71
CA GLU A 497 -12.21 -15.29 -19.18
C GLU A 497 -12.46 -15.91 -17.81
N TRP A 498 -12.49 -15.10 -16.76
CA TRP A 498 -12.74 -15.58 -15.40
C TRP A 498 -14.09 -15.13 -14.86
N ASP A 499 -14.63 -15.94 -13.95
CA ASP A 499 -15.82 -15.65 -13.18
C ASP A 499 -15.64 -16.26 -11.77
N VAL A 500 -15.50 -15.38 -10.75
CA VAL A 500 -15.27 -15.83 -9.37
C VAL A 500 -16.51 -16.50 -8.77
N ASN A 501 -17.72 -16.17 -9.25
CA ASN A 501 -18.95 -16.79 -8.78
C ASN A 501 -19.08 -18.22 -9.31
N GLN A 502 -18.61 -18.49 -10.53
CA GLN A 502 -18.52 -19.83 -11.11
C GLN A 502 -17.27 -20.59 -10.65
N ARG A 503 -16.32 -19.90 -9.99
CA ARG A 503 -15.03 -20.45 -9.52
C ARG A 503 -14.22 -21.09 -10.64
N GLU A 504 -14.26 -20.50 -11.84
CA GLU A 504 -13.51 -21.02 -13.00
C GLU A 504 -13.03 -19.89 -13.92
N ALA A 505 -12.01 -20.20 -14.71
CA ALA A 505 -11.55 -19.40 -15.82
C ALA A 505 -11.50 -20.25 -17.09
N ARG A 506 -12.06 -19.72 -18.19
CA ARG A 506 -12.02 -20.32 -19.52
C ARG A 506 -10.88 -19.73 -20.31
N VAL A 507 -10.02 -20.60 -20.83
CA VAL A 507 -8.91 -20.21 -21.68
C VAL A 507 -9.28 -20.47 -23.13
N LYS A 508 -9.10 -19.46 -23.99
CA LYS A 508 -9.32 -19.57 -25.43
C LYS A 508 -8.03 -19.28 -26.19
N VAL A 509 -7.81 -19.95 -27.27
CA VAL A 509 -6.75 -19.69 -28.26
C VAL A 509 -7.40 -19.45 -29.60
N GLU A 510 -7.13 -18.29 -30.23
CA GLU A 510 -7.77 -17.88 -31.48
C GLU A 510 -9.32 -18.00 -31.39
N GLY A 511 -9.90 -17.58 -30.26
CA GLY A 511 -11.34 -17.61 -30.00
C GLY A 511 -11.93 -18.98 -29.66
N LYS A 512 -11.17 -20.08 -29.72
CA LYS A 512 -11.64 -21.44 -29.42
C LYS A 512 -11.27 -21.81 -27.98
N VAL A 513 -12.23 -22.39 -27.24
CA VAL A 513 -11.98 -22.88 -25.88
C VAL A 513 -10.92 -23.97 -25.91
N ALA A 514 -9.81 -23.73 -25.20
CA ALA A 514 -8.65 -24.60 -25.12
C ALA A 514 -8.55 -25.31 -23.76
N ALA A 515 -8.98 -24.65 -22.67
CA ALA A 515 -8.93 -25.20 -21.33
C ALA A 515 -9.95 -24.51 -20.39
N VAL A 516 -10.23 -25.16 -19.25
CA VAL A 516 -10.94 -24.59 -18.11
C VAL A 516 -10.07 -24.78 -16.87
N ILE A 517 -9.87 -23.72 -16.11
CA ILE A 517 -9.04 -23.72 -14.91
C ILE A 517 -9.95 -23.44 -13.71
N LYS A 518 -9.80 -24.22 -12.64
CA LYS A 518 -10.53 -24.01 -11.41
C LYS A 518 -9.86 -22.96 -10.53
N GLN A 519 -10.68 -22.17 -9.85
CA GLN A 519 -10.23 -21.20 -8.85
C GLN A 519 -9.69 -21.92 -7.61
N GLN A 520 -8.53 -21.48 -7.12
CA GLN A 520 -7.83 -22.14 -6.01
C GLN A 520 -8.31 -21.69 -4.63
N ARG A 521 -8.75 -20.44 -4.49
CA ARG A 521 -9.17 -19.85 -3.21
C ARG A 521 -10.25 -18.80 -3.38
N ASP A 522 -10.85 -18.38 -2.29
CA ASP A 522 -11.83 -17.29 -2.28
C ASP A 522 -11.16 -15.95 -2.54
N THR A 523 -11.89 -15.05 -3.18
CA THR A 523 -11.41 -13.74 -3.60
C THR A 523 -12.58 -12.78 -3.80
N ILE A 524 -12.26 -11.48 -3.81
CA ILE A 524 -13.18 -10.42 -4.23
C ILE A 524 -13.08 -10.12 -5.73
N GLY A 525 -12.13 -10.72 -6.47
CA GLY A 525 -11.92 -10.50 -7.90
C GLY A 525 -10.45 -10.56 -8.28
N ALA A 526 -10.14 -10.78 -9.55
CA ALA A 526 -8.78 -10.74 -10.06
C ALA A 526 -8.36 -9.28 -10.39
N SER A 527 -7.10 -8.93 -10.11
CA SER A 527 -6.53 -7.61 -10.38
C SER A 527 -5.08 -7.64 -10.89
N TYR A 528 -4.50 -8.82 -11.06
CA TYR A 528 -3.12 -9.00 -11.50
C TYR A 528 -2.96 -10.13 -12.49
N LEU A 529 -2.16 -9.87 -13.54
CA LEU A 529 -1.53 -10.88 -14.37
C LEU A 529 -0.11 -11.11 -13.86
N ARG A 530 0.26 -12.37 -13.68
CA ARG A 530 1.62 -12.81 -13.36
C ARG A 530 2.10 -13.79 -14.42
N VAL A 531 3.25 -13.49 -15.02
CA VAL A 531 3.90 -14.34 -16.02
C VAL A 531 5.22 -14.82 -15.44
N LYS A 532 5.47 -16.14 -15.38
CA LYS A 532 6.66 -16.72 -14.75
C LYS A 532 7.19 -17.91 -15.57
N SER A 533 8.47 -17.88 -15.94
CA SER A 533 9.13 -19.01 -16.61
C SER A 533 9.20 -20.23 -15.70
N LEU A 534 9.00 -21.41 -16.28
CA LEU A 534 9.18 -22.71 -15.63
C LEU A 534 10.60 -23.27 -15.79
N SER A 535 11.45 -22.57 -16.53
CA SER A 535 12.85 -22.97 -16.72
C SER A 535 13.62 -22.98 -15.41
N LYS A 536 14.53 -23.94 -15.29
CA LYS A 536 15.53 -23.95 -14.21
C LYS A 536 16.76 -23.10 -14.55
N GLY A 537 16.95 -22.73 -15.82
CA GLY A 537 18.07 -21.99 -16.37
C GLY A 537 18.43 -22.52 -17.76
N GLY A 538 19.30 -21.81 -18.50
CA GLY A 538 19.76 -22.23 -19.82
C GLY A 538 18.70 -22.18 -20.93
N GLU A 539 17.62 -21.45 -20.76
CA GLU A 539 16.57 -21.26 -21.76
C GLU A 539 17.13 -20.50 -22.97
N THR A 540 16.96 -21.05 -24.17
CA THR A 540 17.51 -20.46 -25.41
C THR A 540 16.49 -19.65 -26.19
N GLY A 541 15.20 -19.90 -26.00
CA GLY A 541 14.08 -19.12 -26.50
C GLY A 541 13.14 -18.82 -25.37
N GLY A 542 12.28 -17.81 -25.51
CA GLY A 542 11.38 -17.34 -24.46
C GLY A 542 9.94 -17.22 -24.90
N LEU A 543 9.15 -16.56 -24.06
CA LEU A 543 7.82 -16.10 -24.36
C LEU A 543 7.89 -14.62 -24.73
N LEU A 544 7.43 -14.26 -25.91
CA LEU A 544 7.25 -12.89 -26.36
C LEU A 544 5.80 -12.46 -26.12
N ILE A 545 5.60 -11.28 -25.56
CA ILE A 545 4.30 -10.63 -25.38
C ILE A 545 4.33 -9.31 -26.15
N GLU A 546 3.40 -9.12 -27.08
CA GLU A 546 3.23 -7.89 -27.85
C GLU A 546 2.27 -6.92 -27.14
N SER A 547 1.18 -7.45 -26.60
CA SER A 547 0.17 -6.65 -25.92
C SER A 547 -0.58 -7.48 -24.87
N VAL A 548 -1.07 -6.78 -23.86
CA VAL A 548 -2.03 -7.29 -22.88
C VAL A 548 -3.15 -6.28 -22.76
N ASP A 549 -4.38 -6.71 -22.90
CA ASP A 549 -5.56 -5.90 -22.64
C ASP A 549 -6.53 -6.63 -21.71
N VAL A 550 -7.28 -5.87 -20.93
CA VAL A 550 -8.26 -6.39 -19.97
C VAL A 550 -9.55 -5.57 -19.99
N ASP A 551 -10.69 -6.25 -19.84
CA ASP A 551 -11.98 -5.69 -19.47
C ASP A 551 -12.49 -6.50 -18.27
N SER A 552 -12.57 -5.87 -17.10
CA SER A 552 -12.90 -6.49 -15.82
C SER A 552 -14.09 -5.76 -15.17
N ARG A 553 -14.94 -6.48 -14.46
CA ARG A 553 -16.17 -5.92 -13.88
C ARG A 553 -16.44 -6.48 -12.50
N MET A 554 -16.96 -5.63 -11.62
CA MET A 554 -17.60 -6.02 -10.38
C MET A 554 -19.10 -6.26 -10.62
N SER A 555 -19.75 -7.13 -9.85
CA SER A 555 -21.16 -7.53 -10.05
C SER A 555 -22.14 -6.36 -10.07
N ASP A 556 -21.84 -5.28 -9.38
CA ASP A 556 -22.68 -4.07 -9.34
C ASP A 556 -22.53 -3.16 -10.57
N ASP A 557 -21.56 -3.42 -11.47
CA ASP A 557 -21.36 -2.62 -12.70
C ASP A 557 -22.46 -2.89 -13.75
N SER A 558 -23.33 -3.88 -13.50
CA SER A 558 -24.45 -4.24 -14.38
C SER A 558 -25.76 -3.52 -14.04
N ARG A 559 -25.78 -2.61 -13.06
CA ARG A 559 -26.97 -1.85 -12.66
C ARG A 559 -26.97 -0.40 -13.11
#